data_8f68fd35f3bacd2bb66f42fb7a6b0982
#
_entry.id   8f68fd35f3bacd2bb66f42fb7a6b0982
#
_cell.length_a   1.000
_cell.length_b   1.000
_cell.length_c   1.000
_cell.angle_alpha   90.00
_cell.angle_beta   90.00
_cell.angle_gamma   90.00
#
_symmetry.space_group_name_H-M   'P 1'
#
loop_
_entity.id
_entity.type
_entity.pdbx_description
1 polymer ?
#
loop_
_entity_poly.entity_id
_entity_poly.type
_entity_poly.pdbx_seq_one_letter_code
_entity_poly.pdbx_strand_id
1 'polypeptide(L)'
;MESQISLEQINEFRNAYNNDKTNKIIENAITKNGLENTCIRREIIIENQPVFNIELPESKRYHQKDSWKCWIFAGLNLIKHNIAKNLNMNVMDLELSNNYIAFFDKLEKSNNVYENILKIENNNYDYLHKEHFVEECVSEGGNWELFLAIINKYGIVPYSYMPNAIESENYDKISNIYHEKVKKDIVELIELKRKKTDLKALRTLKNKLLQENYILLCKILGEPVTNFTYEYKDKNGDYKKYENLTPLEFKNKFLSLKLDDFVTIGNMPMYNKEYYKVYKRKYYGNIYNESNVTYLNLPIEDLKELAIKQLKDNTPVYMGGHFRKFRDTKTGVLDTRLYNYEETLNINRLTKEENLNLYNISMHHIRVFTGVNLVNDKPQRWKVEDSYGDKEKVNGYYVMNDNFFDEFVLSVVIDKKYLSAKQLELLKQKPIEFEITEPF
;
A
#
# COMPACT_ATOMS: atom_id res chain seq x y z
N MET A 1 39.34 -3.70 -27.17
CA MET A 1 37.93 -3.24 -27.33
C MET A 1 37.84 -1.86 -26.76
N GLU A 2 37.39 -0.91 -27.54
CA GLU A 2 37.14 0.46 -27.04
C GLU A 2 36.04 0.44 -26.00
N SER A 3 36.21 1.21 -24.91
CA SER A 3 35.23 1.29 -23.83
C SER A 3 34.02 2.19 -24.16
N GLN A 4 34.11 2.96 -25.24
CA GLN A 4 33.10 3.85 -25.77
C GLN A 4 32.54 3.35 -27.10
N ILE A 5 31.26 3.63 -27.36
CA ILE A 5 30.64 3.26 -28.65
C ILE A 5 31.24 4.17 -29.74
N SER A 6 31.85 3.60 -30.75
CA SER A 6 32.45 4.32 -31.88
C SER A 6 31.37 4.65 -32.95
N LEU A 7 31.67 5.61 -33.82
CA LEU A 7 30.82 5.92 -34.97
C LEU A 7 30.73 4.75 -35.98
N GLU A 8 31.78 3.94 -36.06
CA GLU A 8 31.81 2.73 -36.89
C GLU A 8 30.81 1.69 -36.37
N GLN A 9 30.81 1.44 -35.05
CA GLN A 9 29.80 0.57 -34.40
C GLN A 9 28.37 1.08 -34.63
N ILE A 10 28.14 2.38 -34.56
CA ILE A 10 26.80 2.98 -34.84
C ILE A 10 26.38 2.69 -36.29
N ASN A 11 27.31 2.73 -37.28
CA ASN A 11 27.00 2.38 -38.64
C ASN A 11 26.67 0.89 -38.81
N GLU A 12 27.38 0.02 -38.09
CA GLU A 12 27.07 -1.41 -38.06
C GLU A 12 25.66 -1.66 -37.48
N PHE A 13 25.32 -1.01 -36.36
CA PHE A 13 23.97 -1.13 -35.73
C PHE A 13 22.89 -0.62 -36.68
N ARG A 14 23.12 0.49 -37.39
CA ARG A 14 22.19 1.02 -38.42
C ARG A 14 21.97 0.04 -39.54
N ASN A 15 23.03 -0.60 -40.03
CA ASN A 15 22.93 -1.60 -41.07
C ASN A 15 22.15 -2.82 -40.61
N ALA A 16 22.41 -3.31 -39.38
CA ALA A 16 21.66 -4.41 -38.80
C ALA A 16 20.18 -4.07 -38.69
N TYR A 17 19.84 -2.86 -38.21
CA TYR A 17 18.44 -2.37 -38.11
C TYR A 17 17.76 -2.33 -39.49
N ASN A 18 18.43 -1.80 -40.53
CA ASN A 18 17.85 -1.62 -41.87
C ASN A 18 17.76 -2.94 -42.68
N ASN A 19 18.50 -3.96 -42.32
CA ASN A 19 18.46 -5.26 -42.96
C ASN A 19 17.19 -6.04 -42.69
N ASP A 20 16.49 -5.74 -41.57
CA ASP A 20 15.18 -6.31 -41.27
C ASP A 20 14.06 -5.27 -41.52
N LYS A 21 13.30 -5.52 -42.60
CA LYS A 21 12.16 -4.66 -42.98
C LYS A 21 11.07 -4.57 -41.90
N THR A 22 10.98 -5.59 -41.03
CA THR A 22 9.99 -5.62 -39.91
C THR A 22 10.26 -4.51 -38.93
N ASN A 23 11.54 -4.19 -38.70
CA ASN A 23 11.91 -3.08 -37.80
C ASN A 23 11.27 -1.75 -38.22
N LYS A 24 11.20 -1.46 -39.52
CA LYS A 24 10.63 -0.22 -40.04
C LYS A 24 9.11 -0.18 -39.91
N ILE A 25 8.46 -1.32 -40.07
CA ILE A 25 6.99 -1.44 -39.85
C ILE A 25 6.66 -1.21 -38.38
N ILE A 26 7.39 -1.85 -37.48
CA ILE A 26 7.21 -1.73 -36.02
C ILE A 26 7.53 -0.30 -35.56
N GLU A 27 8.65 0.28 -36.04
CA GLU A 27 9.01 1.68 -35.77
C GLU A 27 7.84 2.63 -36.14
N ASN A 28 7.31 2.54 -37.36
CA ASN A 28 6.20 3.36 -37.80
C ASN A 28 4.94 3.16 -36.95
N ALA A 29 4.63 1.92 -36.57
CA ALA A 29 3.47 1.62 -35.74
C ALA A 29 3.63 2.23 -34.32
N ILE A 30 4.77 2.02 -33.68
CA ILE A 30 5.03 2.49 -32.32
C ILE A 30 5.15 4.03 -32.26
N THR A 31 5.92 4.62 -33.17
CA THR A 31 6.15 6.08 -33.16
C THR A 31 4.87 6.87 -33.41
N LYS A 32 3.90 6.30 -34.11
CA LYS A 32 2.60 6.94 -34.37
C LYS A 32 1.55 6.63 -33.30
N ASN A 33 1.45 5.38 -32.83
CA ASN A 33 0.32 4.94 -31.99
C ASN A 33 0.72 4.75 -30.51
N GLY A 34 2.00 4.81 -30.20
CA GLY A 34 2.55 4.48 -28.89
C GLY A 34 2.78 2.98 -28.67
N LEU A 35 3.64 2.68 -27.74
CA LEU A 35 4.11 1.32 -27.45
C LEU A 35 2.98 0.39 -27.02
N GLU A 36 2.23 0.78 -25.96
CA GLU A 36 1.16 -0.04 -25.41
C GLU A 36 0.06 -0.33 -26.44
N ASN A 37 -0.40 0.69 -27.17
CA ASN A 37 -1.46 0.53 -28.17
C ASN A 37 -1.03 -0.38 -29.35
N THR A 38 0.28 -0.44 -29.65
CA THR A 38 0.80 -1.29 -30.72
C THR A 38 0.97 -2.73 -30.26
N CYS A 39 1.37 -2.95 -29.00
CA CYS A 39 1.70 -4.28 -28.47
C CYS A 39 0.54 -4.96 -27.73
N ILE A 40 -0.59 -4.27 -27.50
CA ILE A 40 -1.71 -4.85 -26.74
C ILE A 40 -2.33 -6.06 -27.44
N ARG A 41 -2.58 -7.12 -26.69
CA ARG A 41 -3.16 -8.39 -27.16
C ARG A 41 -4.64 -8.44 -26.82
N ARG A 42 -5.48 -8.26 -27.82
CA ARG A 42 -6.93 -8.25 -27.68
C ARG A 42 -7.49 -9.56 -27.14
N GLU A 43 -6.93 -10.68 -27.55
CA GLU A 43 -7.34 -12.03 -27.08
C GLU A 43 -7.17 -12.18 -25.58
N ILE A 44 -6.12 -11.59 -24.99
CA ILE A 44 -5.90 -11.63 -23.53
C ILE A 44 -6.98 -10.84 -22.79
N ILE A 45 -7.41 -9.71 -23.34
CA ILE A 45 -8.52 -8.94 -22.76
C ILE A 45 -9.82 -9.78 -22.78
N ILE A 46 -10.08 -10.50 -23.88
CA ILE A 46 -11.27 -11.34 -24.04
C ILE A 46 -11.23 -12.54 -23.08
N GLU A 47 -10.07 -13.14 -22.83
CA GLU A 47 -9.92 -14.25 -21.87
C GLU A 47 -10.21 -13.84 -20.43
N ASN A 48 -9.89 -12.60 -20.06
CA ASN A 48 -10.01 -12.10 -18.69
C ASN A 48 -11.41 -11.52 -18.38
N GLN A 49 -12.45 -12.39 -18.48
CA GLN A 49 -13.82 -12.00 -18.15
C GLN A 49 -13.99 -11.72 -16.63
N PRO A 50 -14.74 -10.69 -16.23
CA PRO A 50 -14.97 -10.33 -14.83
C PRO A 50 -16.01 -11.25 -14.17
N VAL A 51 -15.76 -12.56 -14.18
CA VAL A 51 -16.64 -13.58 -13.58
C VAL A 51 -15.86 -14.37 -12.54
N PHE A 52 -16.42 -14.45 -11.33
CA PHE A 52 -15.78 -15.07 -10.17
C PHE A 52 -16.78 -16.00 -9.49
N ASN A 53 -16.32 -17.17 -9.06
CA ASN A 53 -17.19 -18.14 -8.35
C ASN A 53 -17.09 -18.00 -6.81
N ILE A 54 -16.13 -17.22 -6.32
CA ILE A 54 -16.04 -16.74 -4.94
C ILE A 54 -15.94 -15.23 -5.02
N GLU A 55 -16.92 -14.51 -4.49
CA GLU A 55 -16.99 -13.07 -4.61
C GLU A 55 -17.72 -12.45 -3.41
N LEU A 56 -17.12 -11.43 -2.81
CA LEU A 56 -17.75 -10.65 -1.76
C LEU A 56 -18.70 -9.59 -2.38
N PRO A 57 -19.73 -9.16 -1.63
CA PRO A 57 -20.59 -8.06 -2.07
C PRO A 57 -19.77 -6.81 -2.40
N GLU A 58 -20.13 -6.13 -3.49
CA GLU A 58 -19.47 -4.86 -3.84
C GLU A 58 -19.73 -3.79 -2.77
N SER A 59 -18.72 -2.97 -2.55
CA SER A 59 -18.76 -1.88 -1.60
C SER A 59 -18.75 -0.52 -2.31
N LYS A 60 -19.13 0.56 -1.62
CA LYS A 60 -18.99 1.91 -2.14
C LYS A 60 -17.54 2.16 -2.56
N ARG A 61 -17.37 2.61 -3.77
CA ARG A 61 -16.05 2.87 -4.37
C ARG A 61 -15.47 4.14 -3.80
N TYR A 62 -14.21 4.06 -3.41
CA TYR A 62 -13.45 5.23 -2.99
C TYR A 62 -12.59 5.75 -4.13
N HIS A 63 -12.35 7.05 -4.13
CA HIS A 63 -11.38 7.67 -5.02
C HIS A 63 -10.33 8.39 -4.18
N GLN A 64 -9.14 7.79 -4.09
CA GLN A 64 -8.02 8.39 -3.33
C GLN A 64 -7.46 9.65 -3.98
N LYS A 65 -7.77 9.90 -5.27
CA LYS A 65 -7.17 10.96 -6.09
C LYS A 65 -5.63 10.90 -6.03
N ASP A 66 -4.97 12.00 -5.85
CA ASP A 66 -3.51 12.07 -5.79
C ASP A 66 -3.00 12.11 -4.33
N SER A 67 -3.66 11.36 -3.41
CA SER A 67 -3.40 11.45 -1.97
C SER A 67 -2.40 10.43 -1.41
N TRP A 68 -1.99 9.43 -2.19
CA TRP A 68 -1.07 8.35 -1.80
C TRP A 68 -1.52 7.52 -0.58
N LYS A 69 -2.83 7.53 -0.27
CA LYS A 69 -3.43 6.86 0.88
C LYS A 69 -3.98 5.46 0.57
N CYS A 70 -3.51 4.81 -0.50
CA CYS A 70 -4.00 3.48 -0.92
C CYS A 70 -4.06 2.48 0.24
N TRP A 71 -3.08 2.48 1.12
CA TRP A 71 -2.99 1.61 2.27
C TRP A 71 -4.11 1.85 3.31
N ILE A 72 -4.54 3.12 3.51
CA ILE A 72 -5.67 3.46 4.37
C ILE A 72 -6.97 2.98 3.73
N PHE A 73 -7.18 3.25 2.45
CA PHE A 73 -8.38 2.81 1.73
C PHE A 73 -8.50 1.29 1.72
N ALA A 74 -7.41 0.57 1.47
CA ALA A 74 -7.39 -0.88 1.52
C ALA A 74 -7.69 -1.43 2.92
N GLY A 75 -7.12 -0.83 3.96
CA GLY A 75 -7.43 -1.18 5.35
C GLY A 75 -8.90 -0.95 5.70
N LEU A 76 -9.45 0.20 5.33
CA LEU A 76 -10.87 0.51 5.52
C LEU A 76 -11.76 -0.45 4.72
N ASN A 77 -11.38 -0.83 3.49
CA ASN A 77 -12.11 -1.80 2.67
C ASN A 77 -12.12 -3.19 3.30
N LEU A 78 -11.03 -3.61 3.95
CA LEU A 78 -11.00 -4.89 4.67
C LEU A 78 -12.00 -4.91 5.83
N ILE A 79 -12.03 -3.85 6.64
CA ILE A 79 -12.84 -3.85 7.87
C ILE A 79 -14.31 -3.48 7.66
N LYS A 80 -14.64 -2.69 6.61
CA LYS A 80 -16.01 -2.18 6.41
C LYS A 80 -17.04 -3.29 6.19
N HIS A 81 -16.68 -4.41 5.56
CA HIS A 81 -17.59 -5.56 5.37
C HIS A 81 -18.03 -6.14 6.72
N ASN A 82 -17.11 -6.27 7.67
CA ASN A 82 -17.40 -6.75 9.00
C ASN A 82 -18.27 -5.77 9.79
N ILE A 83 -17.94 -4.48 9.74
CA ILE A 83 -18.69 -3.42 10.41
C ILE A 83 -20.10 -3.31 9.84
N ALA A 84 -20.27 -3.31 8.52
CA ALA A 84 -21.59 -3.27 7.87
C ALA A 84 -22.46 -4.48 8.28
N LYS A 85 -21.86 -5.67 8.35
CA LYS A 85 -22.54 -6.89 8.84
C LYS A 85 -23.03 -6.70 10.28
N ASN A 86 -22.18 -6.18 11.18
CA ASN A 86 -22.53 -5.99 12.59
C ASN A 86 -23.55 -4.86 12.82
N LEU A 87 -23.58 -3.87 11.92
CA LEU A 87 -24.59 -2.81 11.89
C LEU A 87 -25.90 -3.25 11.22
N ASN A 88 -25.95 -4.45 10.63
CA ASN A 88 -27.04 -4.88 9.75
C ASN A 88 -27.28 -3.87 8.61
N MET A 89 -26.19 -3.31 8.03
CA MET A 89 -26.22 -2.35 6.92
C MET A 89 -25.81 -2.98 5.61
N ASN A 90 -26.27 -2.39 4.49
CA ASN A 90 -25.63 -2.67 3.22
C ASN A 90 -24.22 -2.05 3.23
N VAL A 91 -23.22 -2.82 2.81
CA VAL A 91 -21.82 -2.32 2.75
C VAL A 91 -21.66 -1.12 1.81
N MET A 92 -22.55 -0.95 0.84
CA MET A 92 -22.63 0.21 -0.04
C MET A 92 -22.96 1.52 0.69
N ASP A 93 -23.66 1.43 1.84
CA ASP A 93 -24.12 2.59 2.59
C ASP A 93 -23.15 2.99 3.70
N LEU A 94 -22.14 2.14 3.98
CA LEU A 94 -21.13 2.41 5.00
C LEU A 94 -19.89 3.06 4.36
N GLU A 95 -19.57 4.24 4.86
CA GLU A 95 -18.34 4.95 4.50
C GLU A 95 -17.58 5.34 5.77
N LEU A 96 -16.27 5.06 5.79
CA LEU A 96 -15.37 5.36 6.92
C LEU A 96 -14.38 6.45 6.51
N SER A 97 -13.97 7.28 7.48
CA SER A 97 -13.10 8.41 7.22
C SER A 97 -11.64 7.99 7.05
N ASN A 98 -11.10 8.17 5.86
CA ASN A 98 -9.67 8.07 5.61
C ASN A 98 -8.91 9.30 6.14
N ASN A 99 -9.56 10.46 6.16
CA ASN A 99 -8.97 11.71 6.60
C ASN A 99 -8.63 11.67 8.11
N TYR A 100 -9.49 11.03 8.92
CA TYR A 100 -9.26 10.81 10.35
C TYR A 100 -7.98 9.99 10.61
N ILE A 101 -7.81 8.89 9.87
CA ILE A 101 -6.64 8.02 10.00
C ILE A 101 -5.38 8.74 9.52
N ALA A 102 -5.45 9.43 8.39
CA ALA A 102 -4.32 10.18 7.83
C ALA A 102 -3.85 11.32 8.76
N PHE A 103 -4.77 11.97 9.48
CA PHE A 103 -4.44 13.00 10.47
C PHE A 103 -3.52 12.45 11.55
N PHE A 104 -3.91 11.36 12.19
CA PHE A 104 -3.14 10.77 13.28
C PHE A 104 -1.86 10.08 12.78
N ASP A 105 -1.88 9.48 11.59
CA ASP A 105 -0.68 8.91 10.98
C ASP A 105 0.42 9.98 10.79
N LYS A 106 0.07 11.15 10.25
CA LYS A 106 1.02 12.27 10.10
C LYS A 106 1.59 12.75 11.42
N LEU A 107 0.73 12.93 12.41
CA LEU A 107 1.14 13.41 13.74
C LEU A 107 2.07 12.40 14.42
N GLU A 108 1.72 11.11 14.38
CA GLU A 108 2.52 10.04 14.98
C GLU A 108 3.84 9.81 14.25
N LYS A 109 3.87 9.86 12.93
CA LYS A 109 5.11 9.81 12.16
C LYS A 109 6.06 10.93 12.55
N SER A 110 5.56 12.15 12.77
CA SER A 110 6.39 13.26 13.26
C SER A 110 6.97 12.97 14.65
N ASN A 111 6.13 12.45 15.56
CA ASN A 111 6.60 12.04 16.88
C ASN A 111 7.65 10.91 16.80
N ASN A 112 7.44 9.94 15.93
CA ASN A 112 8.38 8.83 15.72
C ASN A 112 9.75 9.34 15.23
N VAL A 113 9.76 10.25 14.26
CA VAL A 113 11.00 10.87 13.77
C VAL A 113 11.70 11.65 14.88
N TYR A 114 10.97 12.47 15.65
CA TYR A 114 11.57 13.25 16.73
C TYR A 114 12.16 12.37 17.82
N GLU A 115 11.49 11.29 18.22
CA GLU A 115 12.04 10.34 19.20
C GLU A 115 13.29 9.63 18.67
N ASN A 116 13.33 9.28 17.40
CA ASN A 116 14.54 8.72 16.79
C ASN A 116 15.70 9.74 16.79
N ILE A 117 15.44 11.02 16.46
CA ILE A 117 16.43 12.10 16.55
C ILE A 117 16.98 12.25 18.00
N LEU A 118 16.11 12.17 19.00
CA LEU A 118 16.54 12.28 20.39
C LEU A 118 17.47 11.13 20.83
N LYS A 119 17.32 9.95 20.25
CA LYS A 119 18.15 8.76 20.55
C LYS A 119 19.52 8.75 19.88
N ILE A 120 19.75 9.56 18.84
CA ILE A 120 21.06 9.58 18.16
C ILE A 120 22.17 9.89 19.15
N GLU A 121 23.15 9.03 19.23
CA GLU A 121 24.35 9.21 20.06
C GLU A 121 25.45 9.93 19.25
N ASN A 122 26.32 10.62 19.98
CA ASN A 122 27.56 11.24 19.44
C ASN A 122 27.38 12.19 18.25
N ASN A 123 26.19 12.81 18.08
CA ASN A 123 25.88 13.71 16.97
C ASN A 123 26.15 13.08 15.58
N ASN A 124 26.08 11.77 15.45
CA ASN A 124 26.21 11.10 14.17
C ASN A 124 24.87 11.16 13.42
N TYR A 125 24.72 12.21 12.60
CA TYR A 125 23.53 12.43 11.77
C TYR A 125 23.70 11.93 10.34
N ASP A 126 24.76 11.20 10.02
CA ASP A 126 25.06 10.73 8.67
C ASP A 126 23.94 9.88 8.07
N TYR A 127 23.22 9.12 8.91
CA TYR A 127 22.10 8.33 8.44
C TYR A 127 20.90 9.16 7.96
N LEU A 128 20.73 10.39 8.45
CA LEU A 128 19.68 11.30 7.96
C LEU A 128 19.89 11.71 6.51
N HIS A 129 21.16 11.70 6.07
CA HIS A 129 21.56 12.05 4.71
C HIS A 129 21.58 10.85 3.77
N LYS A 130 21.88 9.66 4.30
CA LYS A 130 22.15 8.47 3.47
C LYS A 130 20.93 7.90 2.78
N GLU A 131 19.71 8.11 3.28
CA GLU A 131 18.60 7.29 2.88
C GLU A 131 17.26 8.04 2.76
N HIS A 132 17.29 9.35 2.53
CA HIS A 132 16.05 10.12 2.55
C HIS A 132 15.17 9.82 3.79
N PHE A 133 15.82 9.44 4.90
CA PHE A 133 15.19 8.93 6.11
C PHE A 133 13.98 9.75 6.57
N VAL A 134 14.12 11.09 6.56
CA VAL A 134 13.03 11.98 6.99
C VAL A 134 11.86 11.90 6.01
N GLU A 135 12.13 11.82 4.70
CA GLU A 135 11.07 11.74 3.68
C GLU A 135 10.30 10.44 3.80
N GLU A 136 10.99 9.31 3.94
CA GLU A 136 10.38 8.00 4.12
C GLU A 136 9.57 7.93 5.42
N CYS A 137 10.10 8.47 6.52
CA CYS A 137 9.44 8.42 7.82
C CYS A 137 8.18 9.29 7.93
N VAL A 138 8.05 10.38 7.15
CA VAL A 138 6.87 11.26 7.17
C VAL A 138 6.03 11.18 5.90
N SER A 139 6.36 10.27 4.98
CA SER A 139 5.63 10.06 3.72
C SER A 139 4.17 9.69 3.96
N GLU A 140 3.33 9.90 2.94
CA GLU A 140 1.92 9.46 2.94
C GLU A 140 1.79 7.94 2.82
N GLY A 141 2.84 7.24 2.39
CA GLY A 141 2.88 5.80 2.25
C GLY A 141 2.69 5.08 3.58
N GLY A 142 2.24 3.85 3.51
CA GLY A 142 2.07 2.99 4.66
C GLY A 142 1.67 1.58 4.25
N ASN A 143 1.43 0.76 5.23
CA ASN A 143 1.07 -0.64 5.09
C ASN A 143 0.06 -1.06 6.17
N TRP A 144 -0.19 -2.36 6.26
CA TRP A 144 -1.15 -2.91 7.21
C TRP A 144 -0.80 -2.58 8.67
N GLU A 145 0.45 -2.73 9.08
CA GLU A 145 0.89 -2.52 10.47
C GLU A 145 0.72 -1.06 10.90
N LEU A 146 0.96 -0.11 9.99
CA LEU A 146 0.74 1.31 10.26
C LEU A 146 -0.76 1.62 10.39
N PHE A 147 -1.59 1.04 9.52
CA PHE A 147 -3.05 1.16 9.60
C PHE A 147 -3.56 0.61 10.93
N LEU A 148 -3.13 -0.60 11.29
CA LEU A 148 -3.53 -1.28 12.52
C LEU A 148 -3.15 -0.48 13.76
N ALA A 149 -1.92 0.04 13.82
CA ALA A 149 -1.43 0.83 14.95
C ALA A 149 -2.31 2.09 15.18
N ILE A 150 -2.64 2.83 14.11
CA ILE A 150 -3.47 4.03 14.21
C ILE A 150 -4.88 3.69 14.68
N ILE A 151 -5.55 2.71 14.08
CA ILE A 151 -6.93 2.40 14.47
C ILE A 151 -7.03 1.74 15.84
N ASN A 152 -5.98 1.07 16.31
CA ASN A 152 -5.95 0.53 17.66
C ASN A 152 -5.80 1.63 18.71
N LYS A 153 -5.04 2.67 18.42
CA LYS A 153 -4.82 3.80 19.36
C LYS A 153 -5.93 4.84 19.31
N TYR A 154 -6.41 5.19 18.12
CA TYR A 154 -7.32 6.31 17.91
C TYR A 154 -8.74 5.91 17.51
N GLY A 155 -8.96 4.65 17.13
CA GLY A 155 -10.26 4.19 16.63
C GLY A 155 -10.52 4.57 15.18
N ILE A 156 -11.80 4.55 14.80
CA ILE A 156 -12.30 4.90 13.47
C ILE A 156 -13.59 5.71 13.60
N VAL A 157 -13.90 6.49 12.57
CA VAL A 157 -15.14 7.26 12.52
C VAL A 157 -15.84 7.10 11.16
N PRO A 158 -17.18 7.20 11.10
CA PRO A 158 -17.88 7.32 9.82
C PRO A 158 -17.43 8.57 9.07
N TYR A 159 -17.46 8.52 7.74
CA TYR A 159 -16.97 9.60 6.88
C TYR A 159 -17.59 10.98 7.18
N SER A 160 -18.89 11.01 7.51
CA SER A 160 -19.62 12.24 7.81
C SER A 160 -19.08 13.03 8.99
N TYR A 161 -18.33 12.40 9.91
CA TYR A 161 -17.77 13.06 11.10
C TYR A 161 -16.37 13.65 10.89
N MET A 162 -15.66 13.22 9.88
CA MET A 162 -14.42 13.84 9.41
C MET A 162 -14.26 13.59 7.91
N PRO A 163 -15.01 14.32 7.06
CA PRO A 163 -14.95 14.18 5.62
C PRO A 163 -13.60 14.64 5.07
N ASN A 164 -13.32 14.33 3.81
CA ASN A 164 -12.11 14.80 3.15
C ASN A 164 -12.10 16.34 3.08
N ALA A 165 -10.99 16.92 3.47
CA ALA A 165 -10.64 18.30 3.12
C ALA A 165 -10.10 18.35 1.68
N ILE A 166 -10.15 19.52 1.03
CA ILE A 166 -9.59 19.70 -0.32
C ILE A 166 -8.13 19.23 -0.39
N GLU A 167 -7.34 19.64 0.59
CA GLU A 167 -5.92 19.31 0.62
C GLU A 167 -5.64 17.85 1.01
N SER A 168 -6.60 17.16 1.63
CA SER A 168 -6.45 15.72 1.94
C SER A 168 -6.46 14.83 0.70
N GLU A 169 -6.86 15.38 -0.45
CA GLU A 169 -6.93 14.69 -1.74
C GLU A 169 -5.72 14.99 -2.65
N ASN A 170 -4.80 15.85 -2.20
CA ASN A 170 -3.63 16.28 -2.96
C ASN A 170 -2.35 16.12 -2.12
N TYR A 171 -1.55 15.09 -2.46
CA TYR A 171 -0.31 14.79 -1.76
C TYR A 171 0.70 15.94 -1.79
N ASP A 172 0.96 16.50 -2.96
CA ASP A 172 2.08 17.43 -3.15
C ASP A 172 1.93 18.70 -2.29
N LYS A 173 0.72 19.22 -2.16
CA LYS A 173 0.49 20.45 -1.40
C LYS A 173 0.68 20.26 0.11
N ILE A 174 0.06 19.22 0.67
CA ILE A 174 0.22 18.93 2.12
C ILE A 174 1.65 18.54 2.42
N SER A 175 2.23 17.64 1.62
CA SER A 175 3.56 17.12 1.87
C SER A 175 4.61 18.22 1.83
N ASN A 176 4.56 19.12 0.86
CA ASN A 176 5.53 20.21 0.77
C ASN A 176 5.50 21.10 2.03
N ILE A 177 4.33 21.49 2.50
CA ILE A 177 4.20 22.35 3.69
C ILE A 177 4.51 21.58 4.97
N TYR A 178 3.93 20.40 5.14
CA TYR A 178 4.06 19.63 6.37
C TYR A 178 5.44 19.02 6.55
N HIS A 179 6.02 18.46 5.49
CA HIS A 179 7.38 17.91 5.53
C HIS A 179 8.42 19.00 5.76
N GLU A 180 8.25 20.20 5.17
CA GLU A 180 9.14 21.32 5.43
C GLU A 180 9.08 21.74 6.90
N LYS A 181 7.87 21.82 7.51
CA LYS A 181 7.71 22.06 8.94
C LYS A 181 8.43 21.00 9.77
N VAL A 182 8.22 19.71 9.49
CA VAL A 182 8.87 18.63 10.24
C VAL A 182 10.39 18.66 10.09
N LYS A 183 10.91 18.93 8.88
CA LYS A 183 12.37 19.10 8.64
C LYS A 183 12.92 20.28 9.46
N LYS A 184 12.20 21.40 9.55
CA LYS A 184 12.59 22.53 10.38
C LYS A 184 12.61 22.17 11.86
N ASP A 185 11.63 21.43 12.34
CA ASP A 185 11.54 20.95 13.72
C ASP A 185 12.73 20.04 14.07
N ILE A 186 13.12 19.17 13.15
CA ILE A 186 14.30 18.31 13.30
C ILE A 186 15.57 19.16 13.46
N VAL A 187 15.72 20.21 12.66
CA VAL A 187 16.87 21.14 12.80
C VAL A 187 16.90 21.76 14.18
N GLU A 188 15.77 22.25 14.70
CA GLU A 188 15.68 22.84 16.04
C GLU A 188 16.04 21.83 17.15
N LEU A 189 15.56 20.59 17.03
CA LEU A 189 15.89 19.51 17.98
C LEU A 189 17.39 19.17 17.96
N ILE A 190 17.99 19.09 16.76
CA ILE A 190 19.43 18.82 16.59
C ILE A 190 20.27 19.95 17.17
N GLU A 191 19.92 21.21 16.89
CA GLU A 191 20.63 22.38 17.41
C GLU A 191 20.60 22.44 18.92
N LEU A 192 19.43 22.19 19.53
CA LEU A 192 19.30 22.16 20.98
C LEU A 192 20.11 21.00 21.59
N LYS A 193 20.09 19.83 20.96
CA LYS A 193 20.85 18.64 21.40
C LYS A 193 22.38 18.88 21.31
N ARG A 194 22.87 19.52 20.26
CA ARG A 194 24.29 19.90 20.10
C ARG A 194 24.81 20.82 21.21
N LYS A 195 23.94 21.63 21.81
CA LYS A 195 24.26 22.46 22.96
C LYS A 195 24.37 21.66 24.27
N LYS A 196 24.31 20.32 24.21
CA LYS A 196 24.34 19.40 25.36
C LYS A 196 23.22 19.69 26.37
N THR A 197 22.07 20.09 25.86
CA THR A 197 20.88 20.37 26.66
C THR A 197 20.36 19.06 27.27
N ASP A 198 19.81 19.15 28.48
CA ASP A 198 19.26 18.01 29.17
C ASP A 198 18.02 17.43 28.45
N LEU A 199 17.76 16.14 28.70
CA LEU A 199 16.67 15.40 28.04
C LEU A 199 15.29 16.01 28.33
N LYS A 200 15.09 16.64 29.50
CA LYS A 200 13.83 17.27 29.89
C LYS A 200 13.53 18.48 29.01
N ALA A 201 14.52 19.32 28.75
CA ALA A 201 14.36 20.47 27.86
C ALA A 201 14.15 20.03 26.40
N LEU A 202 14.84 19.00 25.93
CA LEU A 202 14.60 18.40 24.60
C LEU A 202 13.18 17.89 24.46
N ARG A 203 12.64 17.18 25.46
CA ARG A 203 11.25 16.69 25.45
C ARG A 203 10.23 17.83 25.54
N THR A 204 10.56 18.90 26.25
CA THR A 204 9.71 20.11 26.31
C THR A 204 9.62 20.76 24.92
N LEU A 205 10.76 20.92 24.22
CA LEU A 205 10.74 21.39 22.84
C LEU A 205 9.95 20.46 21.92
N LYS A 206 10.24 19.16 21.95
CA LYS A 206 9.50 18.16 21.14
C LYS A 206 7.99 18.29 21.33
N ASN A 207 7.51 18.38 22.56
CA ASN A 207 6.07 18.49 22.83
C ASN A 207 5.48 19.81 22.29
N LYS A 208 6.22 20.92 22.36
CA LYS A 208 5.81 22.18 21.72
C LYS A 208 5.69 22.03 20.21
N LEU A 209 6.69 21.43 19.56
CA LEU A 209 6.71 21.21 18.10
C LEU A 209 5.55 20.29 17.68
N LEU A 210 5.23 19.23 18.44
CA LEU A 210 4.09 18.36 18.16
C LEU A 210 2.76 19.10 18.33
N GLN A 211 2.62 19.98 19.32
CA GLN A 211 1.43 20.82 19.46
C GLN A 211 1.26 21.75 18.25
N GLU A 212 2.33 22.36 17.76
CA GLU A 212 2.30 23.18 16.54
C GLU A 212 1.90 22.36 15.31
N ASN A 213 2.40 21.12 15.18
CA ASN A 213 2.02 20.20 14.12
C ASN A 213 0.54 19.79 14.21
N TYR A 214 0.03 19.51 15.40
CA TYR A 214 -1.40 19.24 15.60
C TYR A 214 -2.26 20.42 15.14
N ILE A 215 -1.91 21.64 15.56
CA ILE A 215 -2.62 22.85 15.14
C ILE A 215 -2.56 23.07 13.62
N LEU A 216 -1.41 22.80 13.01
CA LEU A 216 -1.25 22.89 11.55
C LEU A 216 -2.14 21.87 10.84
N LEU A 217 -2.15 20.62 11.30
CA LEU A 217 -3.00 19.57 10.73
C LEU A 217 -4.49 19.89 10.89
N CYS A 218 -4.92 20.45 12.05
CA CYS A 218 -6.30 20.91 12.21
C CYS A 218 -6.70 21.99 11.20
N LYS A 219 -5.80 22.90 10.87
CA LYS A 219 -6.05 23.96 9.87
C LYS A 219 -6.17 23.41 8.44
N ILE A 220 -5.47 22.31 8.14
CA ILE A 220 -5.41 21.74 6.79
C ILE A 220 -6.46 20.64 6.57
N LEU A 221 -6.63 19.75 7.55
CA LEU A 221 -7.45 18.53 7.44
C LEU A 221 -8.78 18.61 8.21
N GLY A 222 -8.96 19.61 9.06
CA GLY A 222 -10.03 19.70 10.03
C GLY A 222 -9.66 19.10 11.38
N GLU A 223 -10.34 19.51 12.44
CA GLU A 223 -10.13 18.98 13.78
C GLU A 223 -10.76 17.59 13.91
N PRO A 224 -10.03 16.59 14.40
CA PRO A 224 -10.58 15.25 14.62
C PRO A 224 -11.65 15.27 15.70
N VAL A 225 -12.78 14.60 15.44
CA VAL A 225 -13.83 14.47 16.44
C VAL A 225 -13.39 13.60 17.62
N THR A 226 -13.78 13.98 18.82
CA THR A 226 -13.50 13.23 20.05
C THR A 226 -14.67 12.31 20.43
N ASN A 227 -15.89 12.71 20.12
CA ASN A 227 -17.12 11.94 20.29
C ASN A 227 -18.17 12.37 19.26
N PHE A 228 -19.13 11.51 18.99
CA PHE A 228 -20.21 11.76 18.05
C PHE A 228 -21.46 10.90 18.35
N THR A 229 -22.59 11.31 17.81
CA THR A 229 -23.83 10.52 17.84
C THR A 229 -24.03 9.88 16.48
N TYR A 230 -23.96 8.54 16.40
CA TYR A 230 -24.11 7.81 15.15
C TYR A 230 -25.55 7.38 14.94
N GLU A 231 -26.13 7.85 13.84
CA GLU A 231 -27.50 7.57 13.43
C GLU A 231 -27.53 6.95 12.04
N TYR A 232 -28.32 5.89 11.85
CA TYR A 232 -28.49 5.23 10.55
C TYR A 232 -29.79 4.42 10.49
N LYS A 233 -30.17 4.02 9.30
CA LYS A 233 -31.20 2.98 9.09
C LYS A 233 -30.53 1.68 8.69
N ASP A 234 -30.91 0.59 9.36
CA ASP A 234 -30.45 -0.74 9.01
C ASP A 234 -31.15 -1.28 7.74
N LYS A 235 -30.76 -2.50 7.27
CA LYS A 235 -31.36 -3.14 6.09
C LYS A 235 -32.87 -3.34 6.16
N ASN A 236 -33.44 -3.39 7.37
CA ASN A 236 -34.87 -3.55 7.61
C ASN A 236 -35.61 -2.20 7.59
N GLY A 237 -34.86 -1.09 7.49
CA GLY A 237 -35.38 0.27 7.58
C GLY A 237 -35.51 0.79 9.04
N ASP A 238 -35.09 0.01 10.02
CA ASP A 238 -35.13 0.38 11.42
C ASP A 238 -34.12 1.49 11.73
N TYR A 239 -34.59 2.55 12.38
CA TYR A 239 -33.73 3.60 12.87
C TYR A 239 -32.91 3.15 14.06
N LYS A 240 -31.62 3.39 14.01
CA LYS A 240 -30.66 3.10 15.07
C LYS A 240 -29.93 4.39 15.47
N LYS A 241 -29.74 4.57 16.78
CA LYS A 241 -29.02 5.72 17.34
C LYS A 241 -28.07 5.26 18.44
N TYR A 242 -26.85 5.74 18.39
CA TYR A 242 -25.81 5.53 19.41
C TYR A 242 -25.23 6.87 19.77
N GLU A 243 -25.51 7.32 21.00
CA GLU A 243 -25.12 8.65 21.46
C GLU A 243 -23.74 8.65 22.11
N ASN A 244 -23.02 9.76 21.90
CA ASN A 244 -21.77 10.08 22.57
C ASN A 244 -20.68 9.00 22.47
N LEU A 245 -20.56 8.36 21.29
CA LEU A 245 -19.52 7.39 21.03
C LEU A 245 -18.17 8.08 20.80
N THR A 246 -17.12 7.60 21.44
CA THR A 246 -15.76 7.89 21.02
C THR A 246 -15.38 7.06 19.79
N PRO A 247 -14.39 7.47 18.98
CA PRO A 247 -13.92 6.67 17.84
C PRO A 247 -13.45 5.25 18.21
N LEU A 248 -12.86 5.08 19.40
CA LEU A 248 -12.47 3.76 19.93
C LEU A 248 -13.69 2.91 20.30
N GLU A 249 -14.70 3.50 20.95
CA GLU A 249 -15.95 2.80 21.27
C GLU A 249 -16.68 2.39 20.00
N PHE A 250 -16.73 3.24 18.98
CA PHE A 250 -17.31 2.89 17.68
C PHE A 250 -16.57 1.69 17.07
N LYS A 251 -15.23 1.72 16.99
CA LYS A 251 -14.42 0.60 16.54
C LYS A 251 -14.72 -0.68 17.35
N ASN A 252 -14.61 -0.60 18.66
CA ASN A 252 -14.71 -1.78 19.53
C ASN A 252 -16.14 -2.38 19.55
N LYS A 253 -17.16 -1.56 19.34
CA LYS A 253 -18.56 -1.99 19.32
C LYS A 253 -18.94 -2.67 18.00
N PHE A 254 -18.46 -2.15 16.88
CA PHE A 254 -18.93 -2.57 15.55
C PHE A 254 -17.93 -3.39 14.73
N LEU A 255 -16.66 -3.43 15.13
CA LEU A 255 -15.64 -4.25 14.50
C LEU A 255 -15.36 -5.49 15.36
N SER A 256 -15.83 -6.65 14.90
CA SER A 256 -15.64 -7.92 15.60
C SER A 256 -14.43 -8.72 15.14
N LEU A 257 -13.76 -8.32 14.07
CA LEU A 257 -12.51 -8.93 13.63
C LEU A 257 -11.40 -8.65 14.65
N LYS A 258 -10.68 -9.68 15.05
CA LYS A 258 -9.47 -9.54 15.87
C LYS A 258 -8.29 -9.15 14.99
N LEU A 259 -8.16 -7.85 14.71
CA LEU A 259 -7.18 -7.35 13.73
C LEU A 259 -5.73 -7.65 14.13
N ASP A 260 -5.42 -7.82 15.41
CA ASP A 260 -4.09 -8.22 15.90
C ASP A 260 -3.72 -9.67 15.53
N ASP A 261 -4.70 -10.45 15.06
CA ASP A 261 -4.46 -11.78 14.50
C ASP A 261 -4.12 -11.74 13.01
N PHE A 262 -4.23 -10.58 12.35
CA PHE A 262 -3.83 -10.43 10.95
C PHE A 262 -2.33 -10.14 10.83
N VAL A 263 -1.65 -10.89 9.96
CA VAL A 263 -0.21 -10.80 9.75
C VAL A 263 0.12 -10.65 8.27
N THR A 264 1.18 -9.93 8.00
CA THR A 264 1.68 -9.76 6.63
C THR A 264 2.52 -10.97 6.23
N ILE A 265 2.12 -11.62 5.14
CA ILE A 265 2.87 -12.68 4.46
C ILE A 265 3.44 -12.09 3.18
N GLY A 266 4.75 -12.14 3.03
CA GLY A 266 5.48 -11.62 1.87
C GLY A 266 5.93 -12.73 0.93
N ASN A 267 6.13 -12.36 -0.34
CA ASN A 267 6.84 -13.17 -1.32
C ASN A 267 7.93 -12.32 -1.97
N MET A 268 9.11 -12.39 -1.37
CA MET A 268 10.29 -11.60 -1.76
C MET A 268 11.44 -12.56 -2.09
N PRO A 269 11.48 -13.14 -3.32
CA PRO A 269 12.55 -14.03 -3.77
C PRO A 269 13.81 -13.22 -4.13
N MET A 270 14.49 -12.69 -3.12
CA MET A 270 15.74 -11.94 -3.27
C MET A 270 16.92 -12.76 -2.76
N TYR A 271 18.12 -12.53 -3.31
CA TYR A 271 19.34 -13.24 -2.91
C TYR A 271 19.68 -13.10 -1.42
N ASN A 272 19.22 -12.02 -0.77
CA ASN A 272 19.43 -11.74 0.66
C ASN A 272 18.20 -12.01 1.53
N LYS A 273 17.11 -12.59 0.98
CA LYS A 273 15.85 -12.83 1.70
C LYS A 273 15.37 -14.27 1.53
N GLU A 274 15.79 -15.12 2.46
CA GLU A 274 15.38 -16.53 2.49
C GLU A 274 13.87 -16.69 2.77
N TYR A 275 13.27 -17.71 2.18
CA TYR A 275 11.93 -18.15 2.57
C TYR A 275 11.91 -18.71 3.99
N TYR A 276 10.73 -18.69 4.61
CA TYR A 276 10.47 -19.19 5.96
C TYR A 276 11.19 -18.41 7.05
N LYS A 277 11.52 -17.14 6.79
CA LYS A 277 12.10 -16.20 7.74
C LYS A 277 11.17 -15.00 7.93
N VAL A 278 11.24 -14.42 9.14
CA VAL A 278 10.55 -13.16 9.45
C VAL A 278 11.52 -12.02 9.23
N TYR A 279 11.06 -11.00 8.49
CA TYR A 279 11.82 -9.79 8.20
C TYR A 279 11.16 -8.58 8.85
N LYS A 280 11.98 -7.58 9.22
CA LYS A 280 11.52 -6.30 9.79
C LYS A 280 12.24 -5.15 9.13
N ARG A 281 11.47 -4.15 8.65
CA ARG A 281 12.03 -2.92 8.09
C ARG A 281 12.49 -2.01 9.21
N LYS A 282 13.76 -1.58 9.21
CA LYS A 282 14.34 -0.68 10.23
C LYS A 282 13.71 0.70 10.18
N TYR A 283 13.52 1.31 11.33
CA TYR A 283 13.04 2.68 11.52
C TYR A 283 11.69 3.03 10.88
N TYR A 284 11.09 2.13 10.14
CA TYR A 284 9.82 2.36 9.45
C TYR A 284 8.64 2.06 10.37
N GLY A 285 7.82 3.08 10.62
CA GLY A 285 6.66 2.99 11.49
C GLY A 285 6.04 4.36 11.73
N ASN A 286 4.81 4.41 12.23
CA ASN A 286 4.17 5.65 12.64
C ASN A 286 4.20 5.84 14.15
N ILE A 287 3.68 4.89 14.95
CA ILE A 287 3.69 4.99 16.40
C ILE A 287 5.02 4.47 16.94
N TYR A 288 5.73 5.33 17.63
CA TYR A 288 7.03 5.03 18.18
C TYR A 288 7.02 3.82 19.11
N ASN A 289 7.87 2.83 18.83
CA ASN A 289 8.01 1.53 19.49
C ASN A 289 6.81 0.57 19.39
N GLU A 290 5.71 0.94 18.71
CA GLU A 290 4.51 0.08 18.62
C GLU A 290 4.31 -0.49 17.22
N SER A 291 4.47 0.32 16.17
CA SER A 291 4.32 -0.17 14.80
C SER A 291 5.61 -0.82 14.30
N ASN A 292 5.60 -2.15 14.26
CA ASN A 292 6.70 -2.93 13.69
C ASN A 292 6.26 -3.51 12.35
N VAL A 293 6.82 -3.00 11.26
CA VAL A 293 6.55 -3.53 9.92
C VAL A 293 7.34 -4.81 9.72
N THR A 294 6.65 -5.91 9.84
CA THR A 294 7.22 -7.26 9.73
C THR A 294 6.43 -8.10 8.73
N TYR A 295 7.12 -9.03 8.08
CA TYR A 295 6.47 -10.03 7.26
C TYR A 295 7.17 -11.39 7.36
N LEU A 296 6.39 -12.46 7.19
CA LEU A 296 6.90 -13.81 7.00
C LEU A 296 7.08 -14.05 5.51
N ASN A 297 8.31 -14.30 5.04
CA ASN A 297 8.61 -14.56 3.63
C ASN A 297 8.29 -16.01 3.26
N LEU A 298 7.35 -16.21 2.35
CA LEU A 298 6.89 -17.53 1.91
C LEU A 298 6.91 -17.65 0.36
N PRO A 299 6.92 -18.89 -0.20
CA PRO A 299 6.66 -19.13 -1.61
C PRO A 299 5.31 -18.56 -2.05
N ILE A 300 5.18 -18.22 -3.34
CA ILE A 300 3.99 -17.55 -3.87
C ILE A 300 2.72 -18.39 -3.74
N GLU A 301 2.85 -19.71 -3.83
CA GLU A 301 1.77 -20.66 -3.71
C GLU A 301 1.13 -20.61 -2.32
N ASP A 302 1.94 -20.43 -1.26
CA ASP A 302 1.43 -20.23 0.10
C ASP A 302 0.55 -18.97 0.19
N LEU A 303 0.98 -17.86 -0.43
CA LEU A 303 0.19 -16.62 -0.45
C LEU A 303 -1.15 -16.82 -1.12
N LYS A 304 -1.18 -17.50 -2.27
CA LYS A 304 -2.41 -17.82 -3.01
C LYS A 304 -3.36 -18.68 -2.18
N GLU A 305 -2.84 -19.76 -1.60
CA GLU A 305 -3.65 -20.69 -0.77
C GLU A 305 -4.29 -19.96 0.42
N LEU A 306 -3.50 -19.14 1.13
CA LEU A 306 -3.97 -18.38 2.29
C LEU A 306 -5.01 -17.34 1.88
N ALA A 307 -4.78 -16.61 0.78
CA ALA A 307 -5.74 -15.64 0.25
C ALA A 307 -7.07 -16.30 -0.14
N ILE A 308 -7.02 -17.46 -0.80
CA ILE A 308 -8.22 -18.23 -1.16
C ILE A 308 -9.01 -18.67 0.09
N LYS A 309 -8.32 -19.17 1.13
CA LYS A 309 -8.97 -19.56 2.39
C LYS A 309 -9.71 -18.38 3.03
N GLN A 310 -9.08 -17.20 3.07
CA GLN A 310 -9.67 -16.01 3.66
C GLN A 310 -10.86 -15.49 2.84
N LEU A 311 -10.79 -15.51 1.49
CA LEU A 311 -11.91 -15.15 0.61
C LEU A 311 -13.09 -16.11 0.73
N LYS A 312 -12.83 -17.42 0.85
CA LYS A 312 -13.89 -18.44 1.09
C LYS A 312 -14.66 -18.20 2.39
N ASP A 313 -14.03 -17.55 3.37
CA ASP A 313 -14.64 -17.17 4.66
C ASP A 313 -15.21 -15.73 4.63
N ASN A 314 -15.50 -15.20 3.46
CA ASN A 314 -16.07 -13.86 3.21
C ASN A 314 -15.28 -12.72 3.86
N THR A 315 -13.96 -12.86 3.95
CA THR A 315 -13.07 -11.81 4.45
C THR A 315 -12.19 -11.30 3.30
N PRO A 316 -12.20 -9.99 2.99
CA PRO A 316 -11.33 -9.43 1.97
C PRO A 316 -9.85 -9.64 2.32
N VAL A 317 -8.99 -9.64 1.30
CA VAL A 317 -7.55 -9.79 1.50
C VAL A 317 -6.83 -8.50 1.10
N TYR A 318 -6.29 -7.78 2.08
CA TYR A 318 -5.40 -6.66 1.84
C TYR A 318 -4.12 -7.15 1.18
N MET A 319 -3.69 -6.55 0.09
CA MET A 319 -2.52 -7.00 -0.65
C MET A 319 -1.70 -5.85 -1.20
N GLY A 320 -0.38 -6.04 -1.24
CA GLY A 320 0.58 -5.09 -1.78
C GLY A 320 1.34 -5.66 -2.96
N GLY A 321 1.71 -4.80 -3.90
CA GLY A 321 2.46 -5.23 -5.07
C GLY A 321 2.84 -4.12 -6.04
N HIS A 322 3.35 -4.54 -7.20
CA HIS A 322 3.75 -3.65 -8.29
C HIS A 322 2.72 -3.71 -9.43
N PHE A 323 1.92 -2.63 -9.59
CA PHE A 323 0.78 -2.61 -10.53
C PHE A 323 0.96 -1.65 -11.71
N ARG A 324 2.19 -1.20 -11.98
CA ARG A 324 2.45 -0.28 -13.11
C ARG A 324 2.73 -0.98 -14.43
N LYS A 325 3.15 -2.26 -14.38
CA LYS A 325 3.46 -3.07 -15.57
C LYS A 325 2.25 -3.93 -15.96
N PHE A 326 2.11 -4.23 -17.24
CA PHE A 326 1.10 -5.17 -17.79
C PHE A 326 -0.33 -4.90 -17.28
N ARG A 327 -0.68 -3.62 -17.22
CA ARG A 327 -1.98 -3.11 -16.80
C ARG A 327 -2.64 -2.31 -17.91
N ASP A 328 -3.89 -2.61 -18.24
CA ASP A 328 -4.74 -1.74 -19.05
C ASP A 328 -5.85 -1.12 -18.19
N THR A 329 -5.77 0.19 -17.98
CA THR A 329 -6.75 0.96 -17.19
C THR A 329 -8.08 1.18 -17.90
N LYS A 330 -8.14 0.92 -19.21
CA LYS A 330 -9.36 1.07 -20.01
C LYS A 330 -10.27 -0.16 -19.89
N THR A 331 -9.67 -1.35 -19.83
CA THR A 331 -10.39 -2.63 -19.74
C THR A 331 -10.36 -3.23 -18.33
N GLY A 332 -9.46 -2.75 -17.47
CA GLY A 332 -9.30 -3.25 -16.12
C GLY A 332 -8.60 -4.60 -16.02
N VAL A 333 -7.80 -4.94 -17.02
CA VAL A 333 -7.07 -6.21 -17.05
C VAL A 333 -5.64 -6.04 -16.55
N LEU A 334 -5.25 -6.96 -15.66
CA LEU A 334 -3.89 -7.17 -15.17
C LEU A 334 -3.45 -8.58 -15.59
N ASP A 335 -2.58 -8.70 -16.59
CA ASP A 335 -2.12 -9.98 -17.11
C ASP A 335 -0.72 -9.81 -17.70
N THR A 336 0.23 -10.65 -17.33
CA THR A 336 1.62 -10.55 -17.82
C THR A 336 1.75 -10.78 -19.32
N ARG A 337 0.74 -11.37 -19.96
CA ARG A 337 0.65 -11.60 -21.40
C ARG A 337 0.00 -10.45 -22.16
N LEU A 338 -0.47 -9.39 -21.46
CA LEU A 338 -1.31 -8.31 -22.02
C LEU A 338 -0.64 -7.59 -23.17
N TYR A 339 0.66 -7.42 -23.11
CA TYR A 339 1.47 -6.76 -24.13
C TYR A 339 2.52 -7.71 -24.70
N ASN A 340 2.57 -7.83 -26.03
CA ASN A 340 3.52 -8.68 -26.73
C ASN A 340 4.88 -7.97 -26.96
N TYR A 341 5.51 -7.52 -25.87
CA TYR A 341 6.80 -6.82 -25.95
C TYR A 341 7.93 -7.73 -26.41
N GLU A 342 7.92 -8.99 -25.95
CA GLU A 342 9.00 -9.93 -26.25
C GLU A 342 9.14 -10.18 -27.75
N GLU A 343 8.05 -10.49 -28.43
CA GLU A 343 8.07 -10.76 -29.87
C GLU A 343 8.18 -9.47 -30.68
N THR A 344 7.47 -8.38 -30.26
CA THR A 344 7.45 -7.13 -31.02
C THR A 344 8.78 -6.40 -30.98
N LEU A 345 9.46 -6.43 -29.82
CA LEU A 345 10.71 -5.68 -29.58
C LEU A 345 11.95 -6.56 -29.49
N ASN A 346 11.78 -7.89 -29.60
CA ASN A 346 12.85 -8.87 -29.42
C ASN A 346 13.63 -8.68 -28.12
N ILE A 347 12.89 -8.60 -27.00
CA ILE A 347 13.47 -8.41 -25.65
C ILE A 347 13.12 -9.59 -24.74
N ASN A 348 13.97 -9.87 -23.77
CA ASN A 348 13.67 -10.83 -22.72
C ASN A 348 13.14 -10.09 -21.48
N ARG A 349 12.13 -10.67 -20.81
CA ARG A 349 11.64 -10.14 -19.52
C ARG A 349 12.50 -10.66 -18.38
N LEU A 350 12.63 -9.80 -17.36
CA LEU A 350 13.20 -10.19 -16.09
C LEU A 350 12.18 -11.04 -15.31
N THR A 351 12.69 -12.07 -14.64
CA THR A 351 11.92 -12.81 -13.63
C THR A 351 11.58 -11.92 -12.42
N LYS A 352 10.67 -12.36 -11.56
CA LYS A 352 10.36 -11.65 -10.30
C LYS A 352 11.60 -11.45 -9.43
N GLU A 353 12.44 -12.49 -9.31
CA GLU A 353 13.68 -12.44 -8.54
C GLU A 353 14.65 -11.39 -9.11
N GLU A 354 14.90 -11.40 -10.41
CA GLU A 354 15.77 -10.41 -11.08
C GLU A 354 15.21 -8.99 -10.93
N ASN A 355 13.88 -8.81 -11.11
CA ASN A 355 13.22 -7.54 -10.93
C ASN A 355 13.41 -6.97 -9.51
N LEU A 356 13.30 -7.81 -8.47
CA LEU A 356 13.49 -7.40 -7.08
C LEU A 356 14.95 -7.12 -6.76
N ASN A 357 15.88 -7.97 -7.18
CA ASN A 357 17.31 -7.80 -6.95
C ASN A 357 17.89 -6.57 -7.65
N LEU A 358 17.31 -6.15 -8.77
CA LEU A 358 17.67 -4.93 -9.50
C LEU A 358 16.83 -3.70 -9.09
N TYR A 359 15.97 -3.80 -8.07
CA TYR A 359 15.06 -2.73 -7.62
C TYR A 359 14.16 -2.17 -8.72
N ASN A 360 13.82 -3.00 -9.72
CA ASN A 360 12.97 -2.65 -10.84
C ASN A 360 11.46 -2.75 -10.51
N ILE A 361 11.12 -3.52 -9.49
CA ILE A 361 9.79 -3.57 -8.87
C ILE A 361 9.91 -3.40 -7.35
N SER A 362 8.86 -2.83 -6.77
CA SER A 362 8.72 -2.64 -5.32
C SER A 362 7.23 -2.62 -4.97
N MET A 363 6.92 -2.72 -3.69
CA MET A 363 5.55 -2.52 -3.20
C MET A 363 5.19 -1.02 -3.25
N HIS A 364 4.63 -0.58 -4.37
CA HIS A 364 4.30 0.84 -4.56
C HIS A 364 2.81 1.14 -4.42
N HIS A 365 1.95 0.12 -4.35
CA HIS A 365 0.52 0.31 -4.25
C HIS A 365 -0.14 -0.84 -3.50
N ILE A 366 -1.19 -0.50 -2.75
CA ILE A 366 -1.97 -1.44 -1.95
C ILE A 366 -3.39 -1.51 -2.51
N ARG A 367 -3.91 -2.74 -2.61
CA ARG A 367 -5.24 -3.06 -3.10
C ARG A 367 -5.90 -4.13 -2.22
N VAL A 368 -7.11 -4.55 -2.59
CA VAL A 368 -7.85 -5.59 -1.85
C VAL A 368 -8.35 -6.64 -2.81
N PHE A 369 -8.10 -7.92 -2.52
CA PHE A 369 -8.84 -9.00 -3.19
C PHE A 369 -10.23 -9.13 -2.57
N THR A 370 -11.25 -9.08 -3.42
CA THR A 370 -12.65 -9.24 -3.06
C THR A 370 -13.32 -10.43 -3.75
N GLY A 371 -12.56 -11.19 -4.53
CA GLY A 371 -13.03 -12.42 -5.15
C GLY A 371 -11.93 -13.17 -5.88
N VAL A 372 -12.22 -14.42 -6.22
CA VAL A 372 -11.36 -15.30 -7.01
C VAL A 372 -12.20 -16.23 -7.86
N ASN A 373 -11.75 -16.53 -9.07
CA ASN A 373 -12.32 -17.59 -9.91
C ASN A 373 -11.43 -18.83 -9.83
N LEU A 374 -11.96 -19.92 -9.31
CA LEU A 374 -11.30 -21.21 -9.21
C LEU A 374 -11.79 -22.16 -10.29
N VAL A 375 -10.87 -22.83 -10.97
CA VAL A 375 -11.15 -23.95 -11.89
C VAL A 375 -10.34 -25.15 -11.41
N ASN A 376 -11.01 -26.25 -11.07
CA ASN A 376 -10.37 -27.43 -10.45
C ASN A 376 -9.51 -27.04 -9.22
N ASP A 377 -10.08 -26.21 -8.33
CA ASP A 377 -9.44 -25.66 -7.13
C ASP A 377 -8.18 -24.82 -7.36
N LYS A 378 -7.85 -24.48 -8.61
CA LYS A 378 -6.72 -23.60 -8.96
C LYS A 378 -7.23 -22.21 -9.33
N PRO A 379 -6.59 -21.15 -8.84
CA PRO A 379 -6.96 -19.79 -9.20
C PRO A 379 -6.67 -19.54 -10.68
N GLN A 380 -7.59 -18.85 -11.35
CA GLN A 380 -7.43 -18.40 -12.73
C GLN A 380 -7.41 -16.88 -12.80
N ARG A 381 -8.29 -16.26 -12.02
CA ARG A 381 -8.46 -14.81 -11.98
C ARG A 381 -8.86 -14.36 -10.58
N TRP A 382 -8.43 -13.15 -10.22
CA TRP A 382 -8.72 -12.51 -8.94
C TRP A 382 -9.48 -11.21 -9.18
N LYS A 383 -10.54 -10.96 -8.39
CA LYS A 383 -11.21 -9.66 -8.35
C LYS A 383 -10.45 -8.75 -7.43
N VAL A 384 -10.00 -7.62 -7.97
CA VAL A 384 -9.17 -6.64 -7.24
C VAL A 384 -9.95 -5.35 -7.10
N GLU A 385 -10.20 -4.90 -5.88
CA GLU A 385 -10.75 -3.57 -5.58
C GLU A 385 -9.61 -2.57 -5.42
N ASP A 386 -9.69 -1.48 -6.19
CA ASP A 386 -8.72 -0.37 -6.15
C ASP A 386 -9.35 0.89 -5.57
N SER A 387 -8.52 1.82 -5.15
CA SER A 387 -8.91 3.11 -4.58
C SER A 387 -8.96 4.27 -5.57
N TYR A 388 -8.93 4.02 -6.90
CA TYR A 388 -9.04 5.06 -7.93
C TYR A 388 -10.48 5.33 -8.42
N GLY A 389 -11.48 4.64 -7.90
CA GLY A 389 -12.90 4.88 -8.19
C GLY A 389 -13.22 4.89 -9.68
N ASP A 390 -13.96 5.93 -10.12
CA ASP A 390 -14.40 6.06 -11.52
C ASP A 390 -13.38 6.77 -12.43
N LYS A 391 -12.21 7.17 -11.94
CA LYS A 391 -11.16 7.82 -12.75
C LYS A 391 -10.67 6.90 -13.86
N GLU A 392 -10.58 5.62 -13.57
CA GLU A 392 -10.28 4.57 -14.53
C GLU A 392 -11.60 3.92 -14.96
N LYS A 393 -11.75 3.61 -16.26
CA LYS A 393 -13.03 3.09 -16.85
C LYS A 393 -13.49 1.74 -16.27
N VAL A 394 -12.80 1.22 -15.30
CA VAL A 394 -13.04 -0.08 -14.66
C VAL A 394 -13.90 -0.01 -13.41
N ASN A 395 -14.45 1.15 -13.11
CA ASN A 395 -15.33 1.32 -11.95
C ASN A 395 -14.69 0.87 -10.62
N GLY A 396 -13.38 1.05 -10.44
CA GLY A 396 -12.67 0.71 -9.22
C GLY A 396 -12.34 -0.78 -9.03
N TYR A 397 -12.64 -1.64 -10.02
CA TYR A 397 -12.33 -3.07 -9.97
C TYR A 397 -11.49 -3.51 -11.17
N TYR A 398 -10.50 -4.36 -10.90
CA TYR A 398 -9.67 -4.99 -11.91
C TYR A 398 -9.88 -6.50 -11.90
N VAL A 399 -9.69 -7.10 -13.08
CA VAL A 399 -9.53 -8.55 -13.24
C VAL A 399 -8.02 -8.82 -13.32
N MET A 400 -7.49 -9.49 -12.32
CA MET A 400 -6.10 -9.90 -12.29
C MET A 400 -5.99 -11.36 -12.68
N ASN A 401 -5.28 -11.67 -13.76
CA ASN A 401 -4.94 -13.05 -14.08
C ASN A 401 -3.97 -13.63 -13.05
N ASP A 402 -4.00 -14.94 -12.84
CA ASP A 402 -3.16 -15.61 -11.85
C ASP A 402 -1.66 -15.47 -12.14
N ASN A 403 -1.26 -15.38 -13.43
CA ASN A 403 0.13 -15.11 -13.82
C ASN A 403 0.63 -13.73 -13.35
N PHE A 404 -0.27 -12.73 -13.25
CA PHE A 404 0.09 -11.43 -12.70
C PHE A 404 0.28 -11.49 -11.18
N PHE A 405 -0.49 -12.32 -10.50
CA PHE A 405 -0.28 -12.57 -9.06
C PHE A 405 1.13 -13.11 -8.81
N ASP A 406 1.57 -14.10 -9.59
CA ASP A 406 2.90 -14.69 -9.46
C ASP A 406 4.02 -13.66 -9.57
N GLU A 407 3.94 -12.79 -10.54
CA GLU A 407 5.01 -11.86 -10.86
C GLU A 407 5.01 -10.58 -10.00
N PHE A 408 3.83 -10.05 -9.66
CA PHE A 408 3.72 -8.68 -9.16
C PHE A 408 3.05 -8.52 -7.79
N VAL A 409 2.41 -9.54 -7.24
CA VAL A 409 1.95 -9.51 -5.84
C VAL A 409 3.11 -9.82 -4.93
N LEU A 410 3.41 -8.92 -4.00
CA LEU A 410 4.56 -9.02 -3.10
C LEU A 410 4.15 -9.35 -1.66
N SER A 411 2.92 -9.03 -1.26
CA SER A 411 2.41 -9.38 0.07
C SER A 411 0.89 -9.54 0.11
N VAL A 412 0.42 -10.31 1.08
CA VAL A 412 -0.98 -10.41 1.48
C VAL A 412 -1.08 -10.35 3.00
N VAL A 413 -2.20 -9.83 3.52
CA VAL A 413 -2.49 -9.77 4.95
C VAL A 413 -3.53 -10.83 5.30
N ILE A 414 -3.17 -11.74 6.18
CA ILE A 414 -3.90 -12.98 6.44
C ILE A 414 -4.18 -13.13 7.94
N ASP A 415 -5.41 -13.51 8.29
CA ASP A 415 -5.75 -13.92 9.64
C ASP A 415 -5.01 -15.22 10.02
N LYS A 416 -4.32 -15.22 11.15
CA LYS A 416 -3.53 -16.35 11.69
C LYS A 416 -4.29 -17.66 11.73
N LYS A 417 -5.63 -17.63 11.83
CA LYS A 417 -6.46 -18.85 11.83
C LYS A 417 -6.33 -19.71 10.57
N TYR A 418 -5.86 -19.12 9.46
CA TYR A 418 -5.64 -19.84 8.19
C TYR A 418 -4.22 -20.39 8.05
N LEU A 419 -3.30 -19.96 8.89
CA LEU A 419 -1.93 -20.45 8.88
C LEU A 419 -1.82 -21.85 9.46
N SER A 420 -0.95 -22.67 8.89
CA SER A 420 -0.59 -23.97 9.44
C SER A 420 0.17 -23.82 10.75
N ALA A 421 0.20 -24.88 11.57
CA ALA A 421 0.96 -24.90 12.82
C ALA A 421 2.46 -24.57 12.58
N LYS A 422 3.03 -25.02 11.46
CA LYS A 422 4.42 -24.71 11.06
C LYS A 422 4.59 -23.21 10.77
N GLN A 423 3.67 -22.59 10.03
CA GLN A 423 3.72 -21.15 9.72
C GLN A 423 3.54 -20.29 10.97
N LEU A 424 2.64 -20.70 11.89
CA LEU A 424 2.48 -20.04 13.21
C LEU A 424 3.75 -20.09 14.06
N GLU A 425 4.47 -21.20 14.04
CA GLU A 425 5.75 -21.31 14.75
C GLU A 425 6.84 -20.41 14.13
N LEU A 426 6.86 -20.29 12.79
CA LEU A 426 7.78 -19.40 12.09
C LEU A 426 7.60 -17.92 12.50
N LEU A 427 6.38 -17.47 12.78
CA LEU A 427 6.10 -16.09 13.23
C LEU A 427 6.75 -15.74 14.58
N LYS A 428 7.17 -16.72 15.38
CA LYS A 428 7.84 -16.51 16.68
C LYS A 428 9.34 -16.25 16.55
N GLN A 429 9.91 -16.38 15.34
CA GLN A 429 11.32 -16.12 15.09
C GLN A 429 11.67 -14.66 15.38
N LYS A 430 12.90 -14.42 15.86
CA LYS A 430 13.44 -13.07 15.90
C LYS A 430 13.55 -12.53 14.47
N PRO A 431 12.94 -11.39 14.15
CA PRO A 431 13.00 -10.83 12.81
C PRO A 431 14.41 -10.48 12.38
N ILE A 432 14.72 -10.74 11.11
CA ILE A 432 15.93 -10.25 10.45
C ILE A 432 15.65 -8.83 9.99
N GLU A 433 16.45 -7.87 10.46
CA GLU A 433 16.29 -6.47 10.10
C GLU A 433 16.92 -6.18 8.74
N PHE A 434 16.23 -5.39 7.91
CA PHE A 434 16.72 -4.89 6.64
C PHE A 434 16.58 -3.37 6.55
N GLU A 435 17.34 -2.75 5.65
CA GLU A 435 17.39 -1.29 5.55
C GLU A 435 16.11 -0.70 4.94
N ILE A 436 15.82 0.54 5.32
CA ILE A 436 14.60 1.25 4.90
C ILE A 436 14.52 1.44 3.38
N THR A 437 15.65 1.49 2.69
CA THR A 437 15.78 1.67 1.25
C THR A 437 15.63 0.40 0.43
N GLU A 438 15.65 -0.77 1.07
CA GLU A 438 15.42 -2.01 0.36
C GLU A 438 13.96 -2.15 -0.08
N PRO A 439 13.67 -2.76 -1.24
CA PRO A 439 12.31 -2.93 -1.72
C PRO A 439 11.49 -3.82 -0.79
N PHE A 440 10.32 -3.30 -0.44
CA PHE A 440 9.26 -4.01 0.27
C PHE A 440 7.92 -3.43 -0.15
#